data_d61c59639401685792066251807bb880
#
_entry.id   d61c59639401685792066251807bb880
#
_cell.length_a   1.000
_cell.length_b   1.000
_cell.length_c   1.000
_cell.angle_alpha   90.00
_cell.angle_beta   90.00
_cell.angle_gamma   90.00
#
_symmetry.space_group_name_H-M   'P 1'
#
loop_
_entity.id
_entity.type
_entity.pdbx_description
1 polymer ?
#
loop_
_entity_poly.entity_id
_entity_poly.type
_entity_poly.pdbx_seq_one_letter_code
_entity_poly.pdbx_strand_id
1 'polypeptide(L)'
;IKGLVDKTDATSTEASASEMGASPYTSQVISDMSKQSINAALAQQITDLEKEVGQAEEGEAKLELLQQLANKWDDIAKPIPQGYIYEEMAQQNPTVTYWLKAGDAYRKGYTNLQDTALASALTTKAIHAYESAIELDPSNLSAKTGLGASLVVGGGNPMTGISLLQEVVKEDPKNLEANRALGLFSLQSQQFDKAVERFITVVEQKPDAESYFYLATGYEKIGLRNEAISAYQKSKELAADPTLSQYIDRQIAELSKSN
;
A
#
# COMPACT_ATOMS: atom_id res chain seq x y z
N ILE A 1 23.46 -39.91 -50.95
CA ILE A 1 23.63 -38.49 -51.32
C ILE A 1 23.32 -37.68 -50.06
N LYS A 2 24.32 -36.94 -49.69
CA LYS A 2 24.44 -36.04 -48.57
C LYS A 2 23.28 -34.99 -48.50
N GLY A 3 22.75 -34.71 -47.30
CA GLY A 3 21.94 -33.55 -47.03
C GLY A 3 22.32 -33.02 -45.63
N LEU A 4 22.81 -31.80 -45.58
CA LEU A 4 23.27 -31.04 -44.43
C LEU A 4 22.17 -30.89 -43.35
N VAL A 5 22.60 -31.07 -42.15
CA VAL A 5 21.87 -30.63 -40.96
C VAL A 5 22.35 -29.20 -40.65
N ASP A 6 21.50 -28.22 -40.87
CA ASP A 6 21.72 -26.86 -40.39
C ASP A 6 21.33 -26.78 -38.90
N LYS A 7 22.32 -26.46 -38.09
CA LYS A 7 22.15 -26.02 -36.71
C LYS A 7 21.58 -24.60 -36.76
N THR A 8 20.34 -24.44 -36.36
CA THR A 8 19.81 -23.14 -35.95
C THR A 8 20.17 -22.92 -34.49
N ASP A 9 21.04 -21.95 -34.28
CA ASP A 9 21.42 -21.42 -32.97
C ASP A 9 20.17 -20.93 -32.22
N ALA A 10 19.95 -21.51 -31.06
CA ALA A 10 19.06 -20.94 -30.06
C ALA A 10 19.79 -19.74 -29.43
N THR A 11 19.62 -18.57 -29.99
CA THR A 11 19.94 -17.33 -29.27
C THR A 11 18.94 -17.14 -28.16
N SER A 12 19.39 -17.50 -26.97
CA SER A 12 18.78 -17.07 -25.72
C SER A 12 18.72 -15.55 -25.71
N THR A 13 17.52 -15.02 -25.76
CA THR A 13 17.26 -13.61 -25.49
C THR A 13 17.41 -13.39 -23.98
N GLU A 14 18.61 -13.18 -23.53
CA GLU A 14 18.88 -12.42 -22.32
C GLU A 14 18.47 -10.98 -22.61
N ALA A 15 17.18 -10.67 -22.42
CA ALA A 15 16.72 -9.31 -22.37
C ALA A 15 17.36 -8.66 -21.15
N SER A 16 18.34 -7.84 -21.42
CA SER A 16 19.13 -7.09 -20.47
C SER A 16 18.27 -6.27 -19.51
N ALA A 17 18.46 -6.54 -18.23
CA ALA A 17 17.98 -5.73 -17.10
C ALA A 17 18.69 -4.36 -16.97
N SER A 18 19.20 -3.80 -18.07
CA SER A 18 20.09 -2.62 -18.06
C SER A 18 19.53 -1.36 -18.73
N GLU A 19 18.20 -1.26 -18.96
CA GLU A 19 17.58 -0.03 -19.47
C GLU A 19 16.29 0.36 -18.74
N MET A 20 16.16 0.09 -17.46
CA MET A 20 15.27 0.87 -16.61
C MET A 20 16.03 2.15 -16.26
N GLY A 21 15.80 3.23 -17.02
CA GLY A 21 16.31 4.55 -16.69
C GLY A 21 16.04 4.86 -15.23
N ALA A 22 17.05 5.40 -14.51
CA ALA A 22 16.95 5.72 -13.09
C ALA A 22 15.66 6.52 -12.85
N SER A 23 14.85 6.07 -11.88
CA SER A 23 13.61 6.76 -11.52
C SER A 23 13.91 8.24 -11.24
N PRO A 24 13.13 9.19 -11.78
CA PRO A 24 13.32 10.61 -11.49
C PRO A 24 13.03 10.93 -10.01
N TYR A 25 12.40 10.03 -9.28
CA TYR A 25 12.03 10.17 -7.88
C TYR A 25 13.12 9.61 -6.97
N THR A 26 14.20 10.38 -6.78
CA THR A 26 15.25 10.06 -5.79
C THR A 26 14.84 10.53 -4.40
N SER A 27 15.52 10.04 -3.36
CA SER A 27 15.32 10.48 -1.97
C SER A 27 15.40 12.01 -1.85
N GLN A 28 16.40 12.63 -2.48
CA GLN A 28 16.59 14.08 -2.46
C GLN A 28 15.42 14.82 -3.15
N VAL A 29 15.01 14.40 -4.33
CA VAL A 29 13.87 15.00 -5.06
C VAL A 29 12.61 14.93 -4.22
N ILE A 30 12.33 13.79 -3.61
CA ILE A 30 11.16 13.59 -2.75
C ILE A 30 11.20 14.46 -1.50
N SER A 31 12.38 14.57 -0.87
CA SER A 31 12.55 15.47 0.28
C SER A 31 12.30 16.93 -0.12
N ASP A 32 12.90 17.39 -1.21
CA ASP A 32 12.75 18.77 -1.68
C ASP A 32 11.30 19.10 -2.05
N MET A 33 10.58 18.20 -2.73
CA MET A 33 9.16 18.35 -2.99
C MET A 33 8.34 18.44 -1.70
N SER A 34 8.66 17.59 -0.71
CA SER A 34 7.93 17.54 0.57
C SER A 34 8.18 18.78 1.42
N LYS A 35 9.39 19.34 1.39
CA LYS A 35 9.78 20.58 2.08
C LYS A 35 9.01 21.81 1.56
N GLN A 36 8.59 21.82 0.30
CA GLN A 36 7.79 22.94 -0.27
C GLN A 36 6.41 23.09 0.38
N SER A 37 5.89 22.07 1.03
CA SER A 37 4.55 22.04 1.65
C SER A 37 4.56 22.23 3.16
N ILE A 38 5.69 22.59 3.76
CA ILE A 38 5.87 22.80 5.21
C ILE A 38 6.45 24.19 5.49
N ASN A 39 6.44 24.61 6.77
CA ASN A 39 7.01 25.90 7.12
C ASN A 39 8.54 25.91 6.98
N ALA A 40 9.12 27.10 6.73
CA ALA A 40 10.54 27.27 6.45
C ALA A 40 11.45 26.83 7.62
N ALA A 41 11.03 27.02 8.86
CA ALA A 41 11.84 26.64 10.04
C ALA A 41 12.00 25.11 10.13
N LEU A 42 10.90 24.37 9.88
CA LEU A 42 10.93 22.92 9.87
C LEU A 42 11.70 22.38 8.65
N ALA A 43 11.50 22.99 7.47
CA ALA A 43 12.27 22.64 6.28
C ALA A 43 13.78 22.80 6.51
N GLN A 44 14.19 23.86 7.22
CA GLN A 44 15.59 24.08 7.57
C GLN A 44 16.11 23.00 8.54
N GLN A 45 15.36 22.66 9.60
CA GLN A 45 15.73 21.58 10.53
C GLN A 45 15.93 20.24 9.82
N ILE A 46 15.05 19.91 8.87
CA ILE A 46 15.17 18.70 8.07
C ILE A 46 16.45 18.77 7.21
N THR A 47 16.68 19.90 6.54
CA THR A 47 17.88 20.10 5.71
C THR A 47 19.18 19.98 6.51
N ASP A 48 19.21 20.53 7.72
CA ASP A 48 20.39 20.44 8.61
C ASP A 48 20.63 18.97 8.99
N LEU A 49 19.57 18.22 9.34
CA LEU A 49 19.67 16.81 9.68
C LEU A 49 20.06 15.93 8.48
N GLU A 50 19.54 16.21 7.29
CA GLU A 50 19.97 15.55 6.04
C GLU A 50 21.47 15.77 5.77
N LYS A 51 21.98 16.97 6.05
CA LYS A 51 23.39 17.26 5.92
C LYS A 51 24.23 16.46 6.93
N GLU A 52 23.76 16.33 8.17
CA GLU A 52 24.43 15.52 9.19
C GLU A 52 24.45 14.04 8.77
N VAL A 53 23.33 13.50 8.28
CA VAL A 53 23.26 12.14 7.72
C VAL A 53 24.26 11.95 6.58
N GLY A 54 24.34 12.92 5.65
CA GLY A 54 25.26 12.84 4.51
C GLY A 54 26.75 12.96 4.87
N GLN A 55 27.06 13.48 6.06
CA GLN A 55 28.43 13.59 6.57
C GLN A 55 28.83 12.45 7.50
N ALA A 56 27.85 11.67 7.99
CA ALA A 56 28.10 10.57 8.90
C ALA A 56 28.70 9.36 8.15
N GLU A 57 29.67 8.72 8.77
CA GLU A 57 30.18 7.44 8.30
C GLU A 57 29.12 6.34 8.52
N GLU A 58 29.16 5.31 7.65
CA GLU A 58 28.28 4.15 7.78
C GLU A 58 28.45 3.49 9.15
N GLY A 59 27.32 3.16 9.78
CA GLY A 59 27.31 2.53 11.10
C GLY A 59 26.15 3.00 11.98
N GLU A 60 26.26 2.69 13.27
CA GLU A 60 25.20 2.95 14.26
C GLU A 60 24.83 4.43 14.36
N ALA A 61 25.83 5.33 14.37
CA ALA A 61 25.60 6.76 14.44
C ALA A 61 24.79 7.29 13.24
N LYS A 62 25.06 6.80 12.03
CA LYS A 62 24.28 7.17 10.83
C LYS A 62 22.86 6.62 10.91
N LEU A 63 22.67 5.38 11.40
CA LEU A 63 21.33 4.80 11.59
C LEU A 63 20.51 5.60 12.61
N GLU A 64 21.14 6.11 13.68
CA GLU A 64 20.47 6.98 14.65
C GLU A 64 20.02 8.32 14.03
N LEU A 65 20.86 8.94 13.20
CA LEU A 65 20.50 10.16 12.47
C LEU A 65 19.37 9.92 11.46
N LEU A 66 19.42 8.81 10.72
CA LEU A 66 18.34 8.39 9.81
C LEU A 66 17.03 8.16 10.58
N GLN A 67 17.08 7.53 11.75
CA GLN A 67 15.89 7.35 12.58
C GLN A 67 15.31 8.69 13.06
N GLN A 68 16.17 9.65 13.43
CA GLN A 68 15.71 11.00 13.80
C GLN A 68 15.05 11.70 12.60
N LEU A 69 15.63 11.57 11.40
CA LEU A 69 15.09 12.14 10.18
C LEU A 69 13.74 11.50 9.82
N ALA A 70 13.62 10.17 9.94
CA ALA A 70 12.36 9.46 9.75
C ALA A 70 11.26 9.93 10.71
N ASN A 71 11.61 10.13 11.99
CA ASN A 71 10.68 10.65 12.99
C ASN A 71 10.22 12.08 12.67
N LYS A 72 11.11 12.95 12.17
CA LYS A 72 10.74 14.31 11.74
C LYS A 72 9.67 14.29 10.64
N TRP A 73 9.79 13.39 9.69
CA TRP A 73 8.81 13.24 8.63
C TRP A 73 7.50 12.59 9.12
N ASP A 74 7.58 11.72 10.14
CA ASP A 74 6.40 11.13 10.77
C ASP A 74 5.56 12.16 11.52
N ASP A 75 6.21 13.03 12.30
CA ASP A 75 5.58 14.11 13.08
C ASP A 75 4.69 15.02 12.24
N ILE A 76 4.95 15.10 10.93
CA ILE A 76 4.20 15.91 9.97
C ILE A 76 3.43 15.10 8.93
N ALA A 77 3.27 13.80 9.18
CA ALA A 77 2.53 12.87 8.33
C ALA A 77 2.97 12.89 6.84
N LYS A 78 4.29 12.89 6.60
CA LYS A 78 4.90 12.80 5.27
C LYS A 78 5.53 11.41 5.05
N PRO A 79 4.74 10.40 4.67
CA PRO A 79 5.22 9.01 4.60
C PRO A 79 6.20 8.78 3.44
N ILE A 80 6.13 9.54 2.34
CA ILE A 80 6.99 9.25 1.17
C ILE A 80 8.47 9.42 1.50
N PRO A 81 8.95 10.55 2.05
CA PRO A 81 10.34 10.66 2.48
C PRO A 81 10.75 9.59 3.50
N GLN A 82 9.85 9.25 4.43
CA GLN A 82 10.06 8.19 5.40
C GLN A 82 10.42 6.85 4.76
N GLY A 83 9.71 6.48 3.68
CA GLY A 83 9.96 5.24 2.94
C GLY A 83 11.39 5.16 2.42
N TYR A 84 11.92 6.23 1.83
CA TYR A 84 13.29 6.28 1.36
C TYR A 84 14.32 6.17 2.48
N ILE A 85 14.03 6.77 3.64
CA ILE A 85 14.92 6.70 4.80
C ILE A 85 14.96 5.26 5.37
N TYR A 86 13.81 4.61 5.55
CA TYR A 86 13.77 3.24 6.02
C TYR A 86 14.38 2.25 5.02
N GLU A 87 14.24 2.50 3.71
CA GLU A 87 14.93 1.73 2.67
C GLU A 87 16.45 1.87 2.79
N GLU A 88 16.98 3.09 3.00
CA GLU A 88 18.41 3.34 3.25
C GLU A 88 18.89 2.61 4.52
N MET A 89 18.13 2.69 5.61
CA MET A 89 18.44 1.96 6.85
C MET A 89 18.45 0.44 6.63
N ALA A 90 17.50 -0.09 5.84
CA ALA A 90 17.43 -1.51 5.51
C ALA A 90 18.58 -1.97 4.60
N GLN A 91 19.08 -1.10 3.71
CA GLN A 91 20.26 -1.40 2.89
C GLN A 91 21.54 -1.45 3.70
N GLN A 92 21.68 -0.60 4.72
CA GLN A 92 22.85 -0.60 5.60
C GLN A 92 22.80 -1.73 6.64
N ASN A 93 21.62 -2.00 7.18
CA ASN A 93 21.40 -3.02 8.20
C ASN A 93 20.10 -3.78 7.88
N PRO A 94 20.16 -4.83 7.05
CA PRO A 94 18.98 -5.56 6.60
C PRO A 94 18.23 -6.22 7.76
N THR A 95 17.08 -5.68 8.10
CA THR A 95 16.16 -6.24 9.08
C THR A 95 14.75 -6.26 8.53
N VAL A 96 13.96 -7.24 8.93
CA VAL A 96 12.51 -7.31 8.60
C VAL A 96 11.80 -6.01 8.99
N THR A 97 12.16 -5.45 10.14
CA THR A 97 11.54 -4.23 10.67
C THR A 97 11.75 -3.02 9.76
N TYR A 98 12.97 -2.80 9.26
CA TYR A 98 13.24 -1.66 8.38
C TYR A 98 12.57 -1.83 7.02
N TRP A 99 12.61 -3.02 6.45
CA TRP A 99 11.91 -3.31 5.20
C TRP A 99 10.39 -3.16 5.31
N LEU A 100 9.78 -3.66 6.41
CA LEU A 100 8.35 -3.44 6.67
C LEU A 100 8.01 -1.95 6.78
N LYS A 101 8.79 -1.19 7.54
CA LYS A 101 8.58 0.27 7.68
C LYS A 101 8.71 0.99 6.34
N ALA A 102 9.67 0.62 5.50
CA ALA A 102 9.81 1.18 4.16
C ALA A 102 8.58 0.88 3.30
N GLY A 103 8.17 -0.37 3.23
CA GLY A 103 6.98 -0.82 2.49
C GLY A 103 5.71 -0.11 2.95
N ASP A 104 5.47 -0.04 4.25
CA ASP A 104 4.31 0.62 4.85
C ASP A 104 4.30 2.13 4.55
N ALA A 105 5.45 2.79 4.62
CA ALA A 105 5.58 4.20 4.33
C ALA A 105 5.31 4.49 2.84
N TYR A 106 5.87 3.70 1.93
CA TYR A 106 5.58 3.82 0.50
C TYR A 106 4.11 3.57 0.20
N ARG A 107 3.50 2.54 0.81
CA ARG A 107 2.09 2.22 0.63
C ARG A 107 1.17 3.34 1.12
N LYS A 108 1.44 3.91 2.29
CA LYS A 108 0.74 5.11 2.77
C LYS A 108 0.92 6.30 1.82
N GLY A 109 2.12 6.44 1.24
CA GLY A 109 2.47 7.53 0.35
C GLY A 109 1.74 7.49 -0.99
N TYR A 110 1.52 6.33 -1.60
CA TYR A 110 0.83 6.24 -2.88
C TYR A 110 -0.70 6.23 -2.75
N THR A 111 -1.23 5.92 -1.57
CA THR A 111 -2.68 5.91 -1.33
C THR A 111 -3.25 7.32 -1.55
N ASN A 112 -4.20 7.45 -2.45
CA ASN A 112 -4.84 8.71 -2.85
C ASN A 112 -3.90 9.74 -3.51
N LEU A 113 -2.71 9.35 -3.98
CA LEU A 113 -1.80 10.24 -4.70
C LEU A 113 -2.33 10.49 -6.12
N GLN A 114 -2.44 11.79 -6.50
CA GLN A 114 -2.93 12.17 -7.83
C GLN A 114 -1.87 12.01 -8.93
N ASP A 115 -0.60 12.14 -8.59
CA ASP A 115 0.52 11.87 -9.51
C ASP A 115 0.65 10.36 -9.72
N THR A 116 0.11 9.89 -10.85
CA THR A 116 0.08 8.46 -11.19
C THR A 116 1.47 7.88 -11.47
N ALA A 117 2.41 8.68 -11.97
CA ALA A 117 3.77 8.24 -12.23
C ALA A 117 4.52 8.02 -10.90
N LEU A 118 4.41 8.97 -9.97
CA LEU A 118 4.97 8.81 -8.64
C LEU A 118 4.26 7.66 -7.88
N ALA A 119 2.93 7.54 -7.96
CA ALA A 119 2.21 6.45 -7.34
C ALA A 119 2.69 5.07 -7.83
N SER A 120 2.91 4.91 -9.14
CA SER A 120 3.45 3.69 -9.72
C SER A 120 4.87 3.39 -9.21
N ALA A 121 5.74 4.40 -9.16
CA ALA A 121 7.11 4.26 -8.64
C ALA A 121 7.11 3.83 -7.16
N LEU A 122 6.26 4.45 -6.34
CA LEU A 122 6.14 4.10 -4.91
C LEU A 122 5.55 2.70 -4.72
N THR A 123 4.59 2.28 -5.56
CA THR A 123 4.05 0.91 -5.52
C THR A 123 5.15 -0.11 -5.80
N THR A 124 6.00 0.12 -6.81
CA THR A 124 7.14 -0.75 -7.11
C THR A 124 8.11 -0.83 -5.93
N LYS A 125 8.39 0.30 -5.27
CA LYS A 125 9.24 0.35 -4.08
C LYS A 125 8.62 -0.39 -2.89
N ALA A 126 7.30 -0.25 -2.69
CA ALA A 126 6.60 -0.98 -1.63
C ALA A 126 6.67 -2.49 -1.85
N ILE A 127 6.42 -2.96 -3.08
CA ILE A 127 6.53 -4.37 -3.47
C ILE A 127 7.93 -4.89 -3.14
N HIS A 128 8.98 -4.23 -3.64
CA HIS A 128 10.37 -4.60 -3.38
C HIS A 128 10.69 -4.67 -1.88
N ALA A 129 10.23 -3.70 -1.10
CA ALA A 129 10.46 -3.66 0.34
C ALA A 129 9.81 -4.85 1.06
N TYR A 130 8.57 -5.19 0.72
CA TYR A 130 7.89 -6.35 1.31
C TYR A 130 8.49 -7.68 0.84
N GLU A 131 8.93 -7.79 -0.42
CA GLU A 131 9.65 -8.96 -0.91
C GLU A 131 10.96 -9.17 -0.12
N SER A 132 11.75 -8.11 0.09
CA SER A 132 12.96 -8.14 0.91
C SER A 132 12.67 -8.53 2.37
N ALA A 133 11.55 -8.07 2.94
CA ALA A 133 11.13 -8.50 4.28
C ALA A 133 10.78 -9.99 4.33
N ILE A 134 10.12 -10.53 3.28
CA ILE A 134 9.77 -11.96 3.16
C ILE A 134 11.01 -12.82 2.95
N GLU A 135 12.01 -12.34 2.21
CA GLU A 135 13.30 -13.05 2.07
C GLU A 135 14.00 -13.25 3.42
N LEU A 136 13.89 -12.28 4.32
CA LEU A 136 14.45 -12.36 5.67
C LEU A 136 13.57 -13.19 6.64
N ASP A 137 12.26 -13.14 6.49
CA ASP A 137 11.30 -13.92 7.28
C ASP A 137 10.12 -14.35 6.41
N PRO A 138 10.20 -15.53 5.79
CA PRO A 138 9.13 -16.06 4.93
C PRO A 138 7.80 -16.32 5.64
N SER A 139 7.79 -16.35 6.98
CA SER A 139 6.58 -16.54 7.79
C SER A 139 5.88 -15.24 8.17
N ASN A 140 6.45 -14.08 7.84
CA ASN A 140 5.96 -12.78 8.27
C ASN A 140 4.62 -12.41 7.63
N LEU A 141 3.54 -12.49 8.38
CA LEU A 141 2.19 -12.20 7.89
C LEU A 141 2.02 -10.72 7.49
N SER A 142 2.68 -9.80 8.18
CA SER A 142 2.61 -8.36 7.84
C SER A 142 3.24 -8.08 6.48
N ALA A 143 4.40 -8.69 6.20
CA ALA A 143 5.07 -8.58 4.90
C ALA A 143 4.22 -9.20 3.77
N LYS A 144 3.68 -10.41 3.98
CA LYS A 144 2.76 -11.05 3.03
C LYS A 144 1.52 -10.21 2.78
N THR A 145 0.95 -9.61 3.82
CA THR A 145 -0.22 -8.74 3.71
C THR A 145 0.08 -7.49 2.91
N GLY A 146 1.18 -6.80 3.24
CA GLY A 146 1.61 -5.60 2.55
C GLY A 146 1.94 -5.86 1.07
N LEU A 147 2.66 -6.94 0.78
CA LEU A 147 2.95 -7.38 -0.60
C LEU A 147 1.66 -7.68 -1.35
N GLY A 148 0.78 -8.51 -0.76
CA GLY A 148 -0.48 -8.90 -1.37
C GLY A 148 -1.36 -7.70 -1.71
N ALA A 149 -1.53 -6.77 -0.78
CA ALA A 149 -2.29 -5.54 -0.98
C ALA A 149 -1.67 -4.65 -2.09
N SER A 150 -0.34 -4.52 -2.10
CA SER A 150 0.37 -3.71 -3.11
C SER A 150 0.25 -4.31 -4.52
N LEU A 151 0.35 -5.64 -4.67
CA LEU A 151 0.18 -6.33 -5.95
C LEU A 151 -1.25 -6.22 -6.49
N VAL A 152 -2.26 -6.24 -5.63
CA VAL A 152 -3.67 -6.08 -6.02
C VAL A 152 -3.94 -4.68 -6.55
N VAL A 153 -3.40 -3.64 -5.92
CA VAL A 153 -3.60 -2.24 -6.31
C VAL A 153 -2.67 -1.80 -7.44
N GLY A 154 -1.43 -2.23 -7.41
CA GLY A 154 -0.36 -1.73 -8.28
C GLY A 154 -0.30 -2.33 -9.67
N GLY A 155 -1.19 -3.25 -10.02
CA GLY A 155 -1.32 -3.79 -11.39
C GLY A 155 -0.20 -4.74 -11.83
N GLY A 156 0.68 -5.19 -10.93
CA GLY A 156 1.75 -6.13 -11.27
C GLY A 156 1.19 -7.53 -11.55
N ASN A 157 0.78 -8.22 -10.51
CA ASN A 157 0.12 -9.52 -10.60
C ASN A 157 -0.95 -9.65 -9.51
N PRO A 158 -2.19 -9.18 -9.78
CA PRO A 158 -3.26 -9.22 -8.79
C PRO A 158 -3.55 -10.62 -8.26
N MET A 159 -3.44 -11.66 -9.09
CA MET A 159 -3.71 -13.04 -8.68
C MET A 159 -2.70 -13.55 -7.65
N THR A 160 -1.42 -13.21 -7.80
CA THR A 160 -0.39 -13.50 -6.78
C THR A 160 -0.71 -12.76 -5.48
N GLY A 161 -1.10 -11.49 -5.57
CA GLY A 161 -1.50 -10.71 -4.40
C GLY A 161 -2.67 -11.34 -3.65
N ILE A 162 -3.70 -11.78 -4.38
CA ILE A 162 -4.87 -12.45 -3.81
C ILE A 162 -4.47 -13.76 -3.12
N SER A 163 -3.60 -14.57 -3.76
CA SER A 163 -3.13 -15.83 -3.17
C SER A 163 -2.41 -15.60 -1.85
N LEU A 164 -1.52 -14.61 -1.79
CA LEU A 164 -0.83 -14.22 -0.55
C LEU A 164 -1.82 -13.79 0.55
N LEU A 165 -2.79 -12.94 0.20
CA LEU A 165 -3.81 -12.49 1.16
C LEU A 165 -4.69 -13.66 1.65
N GLN A 166 -4.99 -14.63 0.78
CA GLN A 166 -5.73 -15.84 1.17
C GLN A 166 -4.91 -16.73 2.12
N GLU A 167 -3.61 -16.86 1.91
CA GLU A 167 -2.72 -17.52 2.88
C GLU A 167 -2.75 -16.82 4.24
N VAL A 168 -2.64 -15.50 4.24
CA VAL A 168 -2.70 -14.70 5.48
C VAL A 168 -4.00 -14.95 6.24
N VAL A 169 -5.17 -14.87 5.59
CA VAL A 169 -6.46 -15.08 6.29
C VAL A 169 -6.71 -16.55 6.65
N LYS A 170 -5.99 -17.48 6.07
CA LYS A 170 -6.01 -18.88 6.49
C LYS A 170 -5.27 -19.08 7.82
N GLU A 171 -4.16 -18.38 8.01
CA GLU A 171 -3.36 -18.41 9.24
C GLU A 171 -3.94 -17.49 10.32
N ASP A 172 -4.36 -16.28 9.94
CA ASP A 172 -5.03 -15.29 10.79
C ASP A 172 -6.36 -14.84 10.15
N PRO A 173 -7.47 -15.55 10.42
CA PRO A 173 -8.78 -15.23 9.85
C PRO A 173 -9.29 -13.82 10.18
N LYS A 174 -8.75 -13.22 11.23
CA LYS A 174 -9.10 -11.86 11.66
C LYS A 174 -8.11 -10.81 11.20
N ASN A 175 -7.15 -11.13 10.36
CA ASN A 175 -6.23 -10.13 9.82
C ASN A 175 -6.99 -8.99 9.13
N LEU A 176 -6.98 -7.83 9.77
CA LEU A 176 -7.81 -6.68 9.37
C LEU A 176 -7.48 -6.20 7.96
N GLU A 177 -6.21 -6.04 7.67
CA GLU A 177 -5.71 -5.52 6.42
C GLU A 177 -5.95 -6.49 5.25
N ALA A 178 -5.69 -7.78 5.47
CA ALA A 178 -5.91 -8.81 4.45
C ALA A 178 -7.41 -8.96 4.14
N ASN A 179 -8.29 -8.93 5.14
CA ASN A 179 -9.73 -8.96 4.91
C ASN A 179 -10.21 -7.70 4.17
N ARG A 180 -9.70 -6.51 4.51
CA ARG A 180 -10.02 -5.27 3.79
C ARG A 180 -9.59 -5.34 2.33
N ALA A 181 -8.36 -5.76 2.05
CA ALA A 181 -7.85 -5.86 0.68
C ALA A 181 -8.62 -6.89 -0.16
N LEU A 182 -8.90 -8.07 0.40
CA LEU A 182 -9.74 -9.10 -0.25
C LEU A 182 -11.18 -8.63 -0.46
N GLY A 183 -11.75 -7.90 0.48
CA GLY A 183 -13.08 -7.31 0.38
C GLY A 183 -13.19 -6.31 -0.76
N LEU A 184 -12.24 -5.38 -0.86
CA LEU A 184 -12.17 -4.39 -1.95
C LEU A 184 -12.03 -5.08 -3.31
N PHE A 185 -11.13 -6.05 -3.42
CA PHE A 185 -10.98 -6.83 -4.65
C PHE A 185 -12.27 -7.58 -5.01
N SER A 186 -12.96 -8.14 -4.00
CA SER A 186 -14.21 -8.85 -4.21
C SER A 186 -15.33 -7.92 -4.72
N LEU A 187 -15.39 -6.66 -4.25
CA LEU A 187 -16.30 -5.64 -4.81
C LEU A 187 -15.97 -5.34 -6.28
N GLN A 188 -14.69 -5.12 -6.58
CA GLN A 188 -14.23 -4.81 -7.95
C GLN A 188 -14.50 -5.95 -8.93
N SER A 189 -14.33 -7.19 -8.49
CA SER A 189 -14.57 -8.40 -9.28
C SER A 189 -16.02 -8.90 -9.23
N GLN A 190 -16.93 -8.11 -8.64
CA GLN A 190 -18.37 -8.41 -8.51
C GLN A 190 -18.67 -9.70 -7.71
N GLN A 191 -17.77 -10.13 -6.85
CA GLN A 191 -17.97 -11.24 -5.93
C GLN A 191 -18.58 -10.73 -4.61
N PHE A 192 -19.78 -10.15 -4.71
CA PHE A 192 -20.37 -9.35 -3.63
C PHE A 192 -20.63 -10.12 -2.34
N ASP A 193 -20.98 -11.41 -2.42
CA ASP A 193 -21.12 -12.25 -1.22
C ASP A 193 -19.82 -12.33 -0.43
N LYS A 194 -18.69 -12.56 -1.13
CA LYS A 194 -17.36 -12.59 -0.49
C LYS A 194 -16.98 -11.23 0.06
N ALA A 195 -17.33 -10.15 -0.63
CA ALA A 195 -17.06 -8.81 -0.14
C ALA A 195 -17.78 -8.56 1.19
N VAL A 196 -19.04 -8.96 1.30
CA VAL A 196 -19.84 -8.88 2.53
C VAL A 196 -19.18 -9.65 3.67
N GLU A 197 -18.80 -10.92 3.46
CA GLU A 197 -18.13 -11.73 4.48
C GLU A 197 -16.85 -11.05 5.00
N ARG A 198 -16.03 -10.51 4.09
CA ARG A 198 -14.78 -9.83 4.46
C ARG A 198 -15.03 -8.54 5.23
N PHE A 199 -15.95 -7.70 4.76
CA PHE A 199 -16.24 -6.44 5.44
C PHE A 199 -16.98 -6.61 6.77
N ILE A 200 -17.78 -7.67 6.97
CA ILE A 200 -18.29 -8.04 8.31
C ILE A 200 -17.10 -8.23 9.26
N THR A 201 -16.11 -9.04 8.89
CA THR A 201 -14.91 -9.26 9.72
C THR A 201 -14.17 -7.97 10.03
N VAL A 202 -14.10 -7.04 9.06
CA VAL A 202 -13.43 -5.74 9.22
C VAL A 202 -14.17 -4.85 10.22
N VAL A 203 -15.49 -4.66 10.04
CA VAL A 203 -16.27 -3.75 10.89
C VAL A 203 -16.48 -4.26 12.32
N GLU A 204 -16.43 -5.58 12.52
CA GLU A 204 -16.47 -6.18 13.86
C GLU A 204 -15.21 -5.87 14.68
N GLN A 205 -14.06 -5.72 14.01
CA GLN A 205 -12.79 -5.44 14.68
C GLN A 205 -12.51 -3.95 14.81
N LYS A 206 -12.72 -3.23 13.70
CA LYS A 206 -12.44 -1.79 13.61
C LYS A 206 -13.55 -1.11 12.81
N PRO A 207 -14.62 -0.68 13.48
CA PRO A 207 -15.70 0.06 12.80
C PRO A 207 -15.19 1.42 12.31
N ASP A 208 -15.29 1.66 11.02
CA ASP A 208 -15.01 2.95 10.38
C ASP A 208 -16.02 3.23 9.25
N ALA A 209 -16.16 4.50 8.89
CA ALA A 209 -17.14 4.94 7.89
C ALA A 209 -16.95 4.25 6.53
N GLU A 210 -15.72 4.11 6.10
CA GLU A 210 -15.37 3.52 4.80
C GLU A 210 -15.71 2.03 4.74
N SER A 211 -15.36 1.27 5.77
CA SER A 211 -15.63 -0.16 5.84
C SER A 211 -17.14 -0.46 5.89
N TYR A 212 -17.91 0.32 6.63
CA TYR A 212 -19.38 0.21 6.61
C TYR A 212 -19.97 0.62 5.26
N PHE A 213 -19.39 1.59 4.58
CA PHE A 213 -19.81 1.97 3.23
C PHE A 213 -19.62 0.80 2.24
N TYR A 214 -18.46 0.14 2.26
CA TYR A 214 -18.20 -1.02 1.41
C TYR A 214 -19.08 -2.23 1.77
N LEU A 215 -19.34 -2.46 3.06
CA LEU A 215 -20.28 -3.47 3.51
C LEU A 215 -21.70 -3.20 2.99
N ALA A 216 -22.15 -1.95 3.10
CA ALA A 216 -23.45 -1.52 2.58
C ALA A 216 -23.55 -1.73 1.06
N THR A 217 -22.51 -1.36 0.32
CA THR A 217 -22.42 -1.59 -1.13
C THR A 217 -22.53 -3.08 -1.46
N GLY A 218 -21.84 -3.94 -0.73
CA GLY A 218 -21.95 -5.39 -0.89
C GLY A 218 -23.39 -5.90 -0.67
N TYR A 219 -24.00 -5.51 0.44
CA TYR A 219 -25.40 -5.88 0.75
C TYR A 219 -26.38 -5.39 -0.31
N GLU A 220 -26.22 -4.15 -0.80
CA GLU A 220 -27.04 -3.60 -1.88
C GLU A 220 -26.97 -4.47 -3.14
N LYS A 221 -25.76 -4.87 -3.54
CA LYS A 221 -25.54 -5.66 -4.77
C LYS A 221 -26.08 -7.09 -4.69
N ILE A 222 -26.16 -7.67 -3.50
CA ILE A 222 -26.79 -9.00 -3.31
C ILE A 222 -28.27 -8.92 -2.94
N GLY A 223 -28.85 -7.71 -2.93
CA GLY A 223 -30.29 -7.51 -2.71
C GLY A 223 -30.73 -7.51 -1.24
N LEU A 224 -29.78 -7.53 -0.29
CA LEU A 224 -30.05 -7.44 1.16
C LEU A 224 -30.26 -5.98 1.55
N ARG A 225 -31.43 -5.47 1.21
CA ARG A 225 -31.77 -4.06 1.25
C ARG A 225 -31.76 -3.44 2.65
N ASN A 226 -32.37 -4.13 3.61
CA ASN A 226 -32.46 -3.63 4.98
C ASN A 226 -31.08 -3.57 5.64
N GLU A 227 -30.27 -4.57 5.37
CA GLU A 227 -28.87 -4.66 5.81
C GLU A 227 -28.03 -3.54 5.17
N ALA A 228 -28.23 -3.28 3.86
CA ALA A 228 -27.58 -2.19 3.16
C ALA A 228 -27.92 -0.84 3.78
N ILE A 229 -29.21 -0.55 4.02
CA ILE A 229 -29.64 0.70 4.66
C ILE A 229 -29.03 0.82 6.06
N SER A 230 -29.05 -0.22 6.85
CA SER A 230 -28.46 -0.21 8.21
C SER A 230 -26.95 0.06 8.17
N ALA A 231 -26.22 -0.59 7.26
CA ALA A 231 -24.78 -0.39 7.12
C ALA A 231 -24.44 1.02 6.58
N TYR A 232 -25.23 1.55 5.64
CA TYR A 232 -25.09 2.95 5.20
C TYR A 232 -25.34 3.94 6.33
N GLN A 233 -26.33 3.71 7.20
CA GLN A 233 -26.57 4.55 8.37
C GLN A 233 -25.37 4.54 9.32
N LYS A 234 -24.78 3.36 9.56
CA LYS A 234 -23.56 3.24 10.39
C LYS A 234 -22.37 3.96 9.77
N SER A 235 -22.18 3.83 8.45
CA SER A 235 -21.16 4.60 7.73
C SER A 235 -21.34 6.10 7.93
N LYS A 236 -22.59 6.60 7.79
CA LYS A 236 -22.90 8.01 7.97
C LYS A 236 -22.66 8.50 9.40
N GLU A 237 -23.02 7.70 10.43
CA GLU A 237 -22.78 8.03 11.84
C GLU A 237 -21.29 8.21 12.14
N LEU A 238 -20.41 7.46 11.46
CA LEU A 238 -18.97 7.49 11.65
C LEU A 238 -18.25 8.45 10.68
N ALA A 239 -18.95 8.97 9.67
CA ALA A 239 -18.36 9.83 8.67
C ALA A 239 -18.11 11.24 9.21
N ALA A 240 -16.86 11.71 9.10
CA ALA A 240 -16.52 13.10 9.34
C ALA A 240 -16.72 14.00 8.08
N ASP A 241 -16.82 13.37 6.89
CA ASP A 241 -16.95 14.08 5.60
C ASP A 241 -18.43 14.29 5.25
N PRO A 242 -18.87 15.56 5.12
CA PRO A 242 -20.23 15.88 4.70
C PRO A 242 -20.58 15.36 3.29
N THR A 243 -19.57 15.25 2.40
CA THR A 243 -19.79 14.79 1.02
C THR A 243 -20.19 13.31 1.01
N LEU A 244 -19.49 12.50 1.80
CA LEU A 244 -19.84 11.09 1.98
C LEU A 244 -21.24 10.94 2.58
N SER A 245 -21.56 11.74 3.60
CA SER A 245 -22.89 11.73 4.24
C SER A 245 -24.00 12.04 3.26
N GLN A 246 -23.84 13.03 2.39
CA GLN A 246 -24.81 13.39 1.35
C GLN A 246 -24.96 12.30 0.29
N TYR A 247 -23.87 11.65 -0.07
CA TYR A 247 -23.93 10.51 -1.00
C TYR A 247 -24.72 9.36 -0.39
N ILE A 248 -24.43 9.01 0.86
CA ILE A 248 -25.14 7.96 1.60
C ILE A 248 -26.64 8.25 1.72
N ASP A 249 -27.02 9.50 2.02
CA ASP A 249 -28.44 9.88 2.10
C ASP A 249 -29.19 9.61 0.78
N ARG A 250 -28.54 9.87 -0.35
CA ARG A 250 -29.12 9.55 -1.67
C ARG A 250 -29.29 8.05 -1.88
N GLN A 251 -28.28 7.24 -1.52
CA GLN A 251 -28.35 5.77 -1.62
C GLN A 251 -29.49 5.20 -0.76
N ILE A 252 -29.61 5.64 0.49
CA ILE A 252 -30.69 5.24 1.39
C ILE A 252 -32.06 5.62 0.82
N ALA A 253 -32.19 6.84 0.28
CA ALA A 253 -33.43 7.30 -0.31
C ALA A 253 -33.84 6.48 -1.54
N GLU A 254 -32.91 6.10 -2.40
CA GLU A 254 -33.14 5.24 -3.56
C GLU A 254 -33.56 3.85 -3.14
N LEU A 255 -32.81 3.23 -2.23
CA LEU A 255 -33.16 1.95 -1.66
C LEU A 255 -34.55 1.98 -0.97
N SER A 256 -34.96 3.06 -0.37
CA SER A 256 -36.26 3.18 0.30
C SER A 256 -37.46 3.33 -0.66
N LYS A 257 -37.24 3.76 -1.90
CA LYS A 257 -38.29 3.95 -2.92
C LYS A 257 -38.64 2.70 -3.71
N SER A 258 -37.71 1.77 -3.83
CA SER A 258 -37.88 0.57 -4.67
C SER A 258 -38.73 -0.51 -3.95
N ASN A 259 -39.96 -0.19 -3.58
CA ASN A 259 -40.98 -1.16 -3.10
C ASN A 259 -41.73 -1.78 -4.26
#